data_80e45a784e18f9918d09ff4d56b7932b
#
_entry.id   80e45a784e18f9918d09ff4d56b7932b
#
_cell.length_a   1.000
_cell.length_b   1.000
_cell.length_c   1.000
_cell.angle_alpha   90.00
_cell.angle_beta   90.00
_cell.angle_gamma   90.00
#
_symmetry.space_group_name_H-M   'P 1'
#
loop_
_entity.id
_entity.type
_entity.pdbx_description
1 polymer ?
#
loop_
_entity_poly.entity_id
_entity_poly.type
_entity_poly.pdbx_seq_one_letter_code
_entity_poly.pdbx_strand_id
1 'polypeptide(L)'
;MENKVVIALDAMGGDYAPVETVKGAVEAVNENKGMKVILVGREEEIKSELAKYTYEEASIEIVNATEIIDMGEVPTKAIREKKDSSLVVAMKLVRDGKADAIVSAGSTGAILVGGQLVVGRIKGIKRPALAPFLPSKNGFSLLIDCGANVDALSLIHI
;
A
#
# COMPACT_ATOMS: atom_id res chain seq x y z
N MET A 1 -10.79 -24.75 -1.43
CA MET A 1 -9.89 -23.74 -2.03
C MET A 1 -9.33 -22.94 -0.87
N GLU A 2 -8.02 -22.97 -0.64
CA GLU A 2 -7.42 -22.08 0.36
C GLU A 2 -7.66 -20.65 -0.09
N ASN A 3 -8.21 -19.81 0.81
CA ASN A 3 -8.36 -18.39 0.54
C ASN A 3 -6.97 -17.77 0.45
N LYS A 4 -6.54 -17.39 -0.74
CA LYS A 4 -5.31 -16.63 -0.92
C LYS A 4 -5.49 -15.23 -0.31
N VAL A 5 -4.49 -14.74 0.40
CA VAL A 5 -4.43 -13.35 0.85
C VAL A 5 -4.19 -12.45 -0.37
N VAL A 6 -5.03 -11.44 -0.54
CA VAL A 6 -4.97 -10.51 -1.68
C VAL A 6 -4.37 -9.17 -1.24
N ILE A 7 -3.25 -8.78 -1.83
CA ILE A 7 -2.54 -7.54 -1.53
C ILE A 7 -2.70 -6.56 -2.69
N ALA A 8 -3.23 -5.36 -2.45
CA ALA A 8 -3.17 -4.25 -3.39
C ALA A 8 -1.82 -3.54 -3.25
N LEU A 9 -0.99 -3.56 -4.29
CA LEU A 9 0.30 -2.89 -4.31
C LEU A 9 0.21 -1.63 -5.18
N ASP A 10 0.50 -0.48 -4.57
CA ASP A 10 0.75 0.77 -5.29
C ASP A 10 2.04 0.63 -6.10
N ALA A 11 1.90 0.24 -7.37
CA ALA A 11 3.03 -0.06 -8.24
C ALA A 11 3.82 1.18 -8.66
N MET A 12 3.24 2.38 -8.50
CA MET A 12 3.85 3.65 -8.89
C MET A 12 4.42 4.43 -7.69
N GLY A 13 4.27 3.91 -6.47
CA GLY A 13 4.79 4.54 -5.26
C GLY A 13 6.24 4.18 -4.97
N GLY A 14 7.09 5.20 -4.75
CA GLY A 14 8.52 5.05 -4.43
C GLY A 14 9.44 5.53 -5.53
N ASP A 15 10.72 5.76 -5.16
CA ASP A 15 11.72 6.41 -6.02
C ASP A 15 12.10 5.57 -7.24
N TYR A 16 11.96 4.25 -7.16
CA TYR A 16 12.33 3.30 -8.22
C TYR A 16 11.11 2.55 -8.79
N ALA A 17 9.91 3.10 -8.62
CA ALA A 17 8.70 2.56 -9.22
C ALA A 17 8.68 2.82 -10.74
N PRO A 18 8.10 1.92 -11.54
CA PRO A 18 7.50 0.63 -11.16
C PRO A 18 8.49 -0.55 -11.07
N VAL A 19 9.78 -0.33 -11.37
CA VAL A 19 10.79 -1.40 -11.54
C VAL A 19 10.89 -2.27 -10.28
N GLU A 20 11.24 -1.65 -9.14
CA GLU A 20 11.44 -2.40 -7.89
C GLU A 20 10.12 -2.87 -7.27
N THR A 21 9.03 -2.15 -7.46
CA THR A 21 7.71 -2.56 -6.94
C THR A 21 7.18 -3.79 -7.68
N VAL A 22 7.29 -3.83 -9.00
CA VAL A 22 6.89 -4.99 -9.81
C VAL A 22 7.79 -6.19 -9.54
N LYS A 23 9.11 -5.99 -9.47
CA LYS A 23 10.07 -7.04 -9.12
C LYS A 23 9.74 -7.65 -7.75
N GLY A 24 9.55 -6.82 -6.73
CA GLY A 24 9.19 -7.28 -5.39
C GLY A 24 7.86 -8.05 -5.34
N ALA A 25 6.88 -7.63 -6.13
CA ALA A 25 5.62 -8.37 -6.27
C ALA A 25 5.81 -9.77 -6.85
N VAL A 26 6.63 -9.87 -7.91
CA VAL A 26 6.94 -11.17 -8.54
C VAL A 26 7.69 -12.09 -7.58
N GLU A 27 8.69 -11.59 -6.87
CA GLU A 27 9.42 -12.34 -5.85
C GLU A 27 8.46 -12.84 -4.76
N ALA A 28 7.60 -11.98 -4.23
CA ALA A 28 6.66 -12.31 -3.17
C ALA A 28 5.67 -13.44 -3.56
N VAL A 29 5.09 -13.40 -4.77
CA VAL A 29 4.15 -14.45 -5.22
C VAL A 29 4.86 -15.75 -5.60
N ASN A 30 6.13 -15.68 -5.99
CA ASN A 30 6.93 -16.87 -6.27
C ASN A 30 7.33 -17.60 -4.99
N GLU A 31 7.65 -16.86 -3.94
CA GLU A 31 8.01 -17.39 -2.63
C GLU A 31 6.78 -17.86 -1.84
N ASN A 32 5.65 -17.16 -1.97
CA ASN A 32 4.44 -17.43 -1.19
C ASN A 32 3.23 -17.74 -2.07
N LYS A 33 2.93 -19.04 -2.24
CA LYS A 33 1.79 -19.51 -3.07
C LYS A 33 0.41 -19.21 -2.48
N GLY A 34 0.33 -18.84 -1.20
CA GLY A 34 -0.89 -18.41 -0.52
C GLY A 34 -1.25 -16.94 -0.78
N MET A 35 -0.50 -16.22 -1.63
CA MET A 35 -0.67 -14.80 -1.89
C MET A 35 -1.12 -14.53 -3.34
N LYS A 36 -1.92 -13.47 -3.51
CA LYS A 36 -2.22 -12.83 -4.79
C LYS A 36 -1.90 -11.35 -4.67
N VAL A 37 -1.28 -10.76 -5.68
CA VAL A 37 -0.97 -9.33 -5.72
C VAL A 37 -1.78 -8.65 -6.83
N ILE A 38 -2.41 -7.53 -6.51
CA ILE A 38 -3.03 -6.62 -7.47
C ILE A 38 -2.10 -5.43 -7.62
N LEU A 39 -1.41 -5.34 -8.77
CA LEU A 39 -0.56 -4.20 -9.13
C LEU A 39 -1.44 -3.04 -9.59
N VAL A 40 -1.38 -1.92 -8.91
CA VAL A 40 -2.20 -0.75 -9.24
C VAL A 40 -1.30 0.36 -9.78
N GLY A 41 -1.54 0.81 -11.01
CA GLY A 41 -0.75 1.85 -11.66
C GLY A 41 -0.92 1.89 -13.16
N ARG A 42 0.01 2.51 -13.86
CA ARG A 42 -0.03 2.63 -15.33
C ARG A 42 0.20 1.27 -15.97
N GLU A 43 -0.87 0.74 -16.56
CA GLU A 43 -0.96 -0.64 -17.05
C GLU A 43 0.18 -1.00 -18.01
N GLU A 44 0.50 -0.11 -18.96
CA GLU A 44 1.53 -0.35 -19.97
C GLU A 44 2.95 -0.42 -19.36
N GLU A 45 3.24 0.44 -18.38
CA GLU A 45 4.51 0.43 -17.68
C GLU A 45 4.67 -0.86 -16.84
N ILE A 46 3.60 -1.25 -16.14
CA ILE A 46 3.57 -2.48 -15.33
C ILE A 46 3.73 -3.72 -16.21
N LYS A 47 3.01 -3.81 -17.33
CA LYS A 47 3.12 -4.94 -18.29
C LYS A 47 4.52 -5.06 -18.87
N SER A 48 5.11 -3.93 -19.26
CA SER A 48 6.47 -3.88 -19.79
C SER A 48 7.49 -4.40 -18.79
N GLU A 49 7.30 -4.09 -17.51
CA GLU A 49 8.18 -4.57 -16.44
C GLU A 49 7.95 -6.05 -16.14
N LEU A 50 6.69 -6.49 -16.01
CA LEU A 50 6.32 -7.88 -15.76
C LEU A 50 6.83 -8.85 -16.84
N ALA A 51 6.92 -8.40 -18.09
CA ALA A 51 7.43 -9.21 -19.20
C ALA A 51 8.89 -9.69 -19.03
N LYS A 52 9.62 -9.10 -18.09
CA LYS A 52 11.01 -9.48 -17.77
C LYS A 52 11.11 -10.65 -16.80
N TYR A 53 9.99 -11.07 -16.20
CA TYR A 53 9.96 -12.06 -15.11
C TYR A 53 9.09 -13.27 -15.44
N THR A 54 9.33 -14.35 -14.72
CA THR A 54 8.50 -15.57 -14.77
C THR A 54 7.73 -15.69 -13.45
N TYR A 55 6.42 -15.82 -13.54
CA TYR A 55 5.51 -15.96 -12.40
C TYR A 55 4.23 -16.70 -12.83
N GLU A 56 3.42 -17.14 -11.88
CA GLU A 56 2.11 -17.72 -12.13
C GLU A 56 1.10 -16.61 -12.46
N GLU A 57 0.54 -16.57 -13.67
CA GLU A 57 -0.37 -15.50 -14.12
C GLU A 57 -1.57 -15.28 -13.19
N ALA A 58 -2.10 -16.36 -12.61
CA ALA A 58 -3.22 -16.28 -11.66
C ALA A 58 -2.86 -15.58 -10.33
N SER A 59 -1.57 -15.38 -10.02
CA SER A 59 -1.08 -14.78 -8.78
C SER A 59 -0.92 -13.26 -8.87
N ILE A 60 -0.93 -12.68 -10.08
CA ILE A 60 -0.81 -11.24 -10.29
C ILE A 60 -1.98 -10.75 -11.14
N GLU A 61 -2.60 -9.66 -10.72
CA GLU A 61 -3.63 -8.92 -11.45
C GLU A 61 -3.18 -7.46 -11.61
N ILE A 62 -3.59 -6.81 -12.71
CA ILE A 62 -3.29 -5.39 -12.93
C ILE A 62 -4.59 -4.60 -12.87
N VAL A 63 -4.59 -3.50 -12.14
CA VAL A 63 -5.66 -2.50 -12.13
C VAL A 63 -5.06 -1.17 -12.58
N ASN A 64 -5.57 -0.65 -13.70
CA ASN A 64 -5.06 0.59 -14.26
C ASN A 64 -5.38 1.79 -13.37
N ALA A 65 -4.39 2.67 -13.19
CA ALA A 65 -4.51 3.99 -12.57
C ALA A 65 -3.54 4.95 -13.25
N THR A 66 -4.00 6.14 -13.60
CA THR A 66 -3.27 7.04 -14.49
C THR A 66 -2.46 8.10 -13.77
N GLU A 67 -2.85 8.42 -12.52
CA GLU A 67 -2.22 9.47 -11.72
C GLU A 67 -1.26 8.89 -10.69
N ILE A 68 -0.27 9.70 -10.29
CA ILE A 68 0.72 9.38 -9.26
C ILE A 68 0.72 10.50 -8.22
N ILE A 69 0.82 10.13 -6.94
CA ILE A 69 1.03 11.07 -5.85
C ILE A 69 2.51 11.13 -5.54
N ASP A 70 3.11 12.29 -5.75
CA ASP A 70 4.54 12.52 -5.51
C ASP A 70 4.84 12.71 -4.02
N MET A 71 6.09 12.43 -3.61
CA MET A 71 6.53 12.53 -2.21
C MET A 71 6.40 13.93 -1.62
N GLY A 72 6.54 14.98 -2.44
CA GLY A 72 6.48 16.39 -2.04
C GLY A 72 5.08 16.99 -2.03
N GLU A 73 4.04 16.27 -2.42
CA GLU A 73 2.69 16.81 -2.47
C GLU A 73 2.05 16.90 -1.08
N VAL A 74 1.18 17.91 -0.90
CA VAL A 74 0.37 18.02 0.31
C VAL A 74 -0.62 16.86 0.39
N PRO A 75 -0.49 15.93 1.36
CA PRO A 75 -1.24 14.68 1.40
C PRO A 75 -2.75 14.83 1.30
N THR A 76 -3.32 15.78 2.06
CA THR A 76 -4.78 16.02 2.08
C THR A 76 -5.32 16.52 0.75
N LYS A 77 -4.53 17.32 0.02
CA LYS A 77 -4.87 17.83 -1.30
C LYS A 77 -4.76 16.71 -2.34
N ALA A 78 -3.63 16.01 -2.36
CA ALA A 78 -3.37 14.92 -3.29
C ALA A 78 -4.45 13.83 -3.23
N ILE A 79 -4.81 13.35 -2.05
CA ILE A 79 -5.86 12.32 -1.86
C ILE A 79 -7.25 12.82 -2.32
N ARG A 80 -7.53 14.11 -2.22
CA ARG A 80 -8.83 14.67 -2.64
C ARG A 80 -8.92 14.90 -4.14
N GLU A 81 -7.85 15.35 -4.77
CA GLU A 81 -7.81 15.75 -6.18
C GLU A 81 -7.47 14.56 -7.09
N LYS A 82 -6.45 13.76 -6.75
CA LYS A 82 -5.98 12.64 -7.58
C LYS A 82 -6.75 11.34 -7.28
N LYS A 83 -8.00 11.29 -7.71
CA LYS A 83 -8.90 10.15 -7.45
C LYS A 83 -8.54 8.88 -8.22
N ASP A 84 -7.79 9.02 -9.30
CA ASP A 84 -7.29 7.94 -10.15
C ASP A 84 -5.79 7.66 -9.92
N SER A 85 -5.24 8.12 -8.78
CA SER A 85 -3.88 7.75 -8.41
C SER A 85 -3.78 6.29 -7.97
N SER A 86 -2.65 5.66 -8.29
CA SER A 86 -2.36 4.27 -7.92
C SER A 86 -2.61 4.00 -6.43
N LEU A 87 -2.19 4.92 -5.56
CA LEU A 87 -2.42 4.84 -4.12
C LEU A 87 -3.92 4.88 -3.76
N VAL A 88 -4.69 5.83 -4.31
CA VAL A 88 -6.13 5.97 -3.99
C VAL A 88 -6.93 4.80 -4.56
N VAL A 89 -6.60 4.32 -5.75
CA VAL A 89 -7.25 3.16 -6.37
C VAL A 89 -6.95 1.89 -5.55
N ALA A 90 -5.71 1.67 -5.12
CA ALA A 90 -5.34 0.56 -4.25
C ALA A 90 -6.11 0.59 -2.91
N MET A 91 -6.25 1.77 -2.30
CA MET A 91 -7.05 1.95 -1.08
C MET A 91 -8.54 1.65 -1.29
N LYS A 92 -9.10 2.00 -2.44
CA LYS A 92 -10.48 1.66 -2.80
C LYS A 92 -10.68 0.16 -2.91
N LEU A 93 -9.71 -0.59 -3.45
CA LEU A 93 -9.77 -2.05 -3.52
C LEU A 93 -9.87 -2.67 -2.12
N VAL A 94 -9.12 -2.15 -1.15
CA VAL A 94 -9.21 -2.60 0.25
C VAL A 94 -10.56 -2.23 0.87
N ARG A 95 -11.00 -0.98 0.72
CA ARG A 95 -12.30 -0.53 1.22
C ARG A 95 -13.46 -1.38 0.70
N ASP A 96 -13.40 -1.74 -0.58
CA ASP A 96 -14.46 -2.47 -1.28
C ASP A 96 -14.35 -4.00 -1.08
N GLY A 97 -13.41 -4.47 -0.24
CA GLY A 97 -13.21 -5.88 0.09
C GLY A 97 -12.64 -6.72 -1.06
N LYS A 98 -12.03 -6.08 -2.06
CA LYS A 98 -11.35 -6.74 -3.20
C LYS A 98 -9.89 -7.09 -2.89
N ALA A 99 -9.31 -6.46 -1.89
CA ALA A 99 -8.00 -6.76 -1.33
C ALA A 99 -8.06 -6.73 0.20
N ASP A 100 -7.23 -7.55 0.83
CA ASP A 100 -7.14 -7.66 2.30
C ASP A 100 -6.25 -6.59 2.91
N ALA A 101 -5.24 -6.13 2.16
CA ALA A 101 -4.31 -5.10 2.60
C ALA A 101 -3.77 -4.28 1.42
N ILE A 102 -3.20 -3.11 1.74
CA ILE A 102 -2.46 -2.26 0.81
C ILE A 102 -0.99 -2.19 1.21
N VAL A 103 -0.12 -2.19 0.20
CA VAL A 103 1.32 -1.91 0.34
C VAL A 103 1.68 -0.74 -0.60
N SER A 104 2.47 0.18 -0.11
CA SER A 104 3.01 1.30 -0.91
C SER A 104 4.36 1.74 -0.35
N ALA A 105 5.30 2.05 -1.23
CA ALA A 105 6.58 2.68 -0.92
C ALA A 105 6.55 4.21 -1.19
N GLY A 106 5.37 4.76 -1.40
CA GLY A 106 5.16 6.19 -1.65
C GLY A 106 5.07 7.04 -0.38
N SER A 107 4.44 8.21 -0.49
CA SER A 107 4.34 9.19 0.59
C SER A 107 3.61 8.64 1.82
N THR A 108 4.32 8.51 2.94
CA THR A 108 3.76 8.09 4.25
C THR A 108 2.58 8.97 4.67
N GLY A 109 2.68 10.28 4.45
CA GLY A 109 1.59 11.21 4.75
C GLY A 109 0.34 10.94 3.91
N ALA A 110 0.50 10.64 2.62
CA ALA A 110 -0.60 10.29 1.74
C ALA A 110 -1.23 8.94 2.14
N ILE A 111 -0.41 7.96 2.53
CA ILE A 111 -0.90 6.67 3.05
C ILE A 111 -1.74 6.87 4.31
N LEU A 112 -1.26 7.65 5.26
CA LEU A 112 -1.98 7.93 6.51
C LEU A 112 -3.31 8.65 6.27
N VAL A 113 -3.29 9.71 5.45
CA VAL A 113 -4.49 10.50 5.13
C VAL A 113 -5.48 9.66 4.31
N GLY A 114 -5.00 8.93 3.32
CA GLY A 114 -5.82 8.04 2.50
C GLY A 114 -6.43 6.89 3.31
N GLY A 115 -5.66 6.30 4.22
CA GLY A 115 -6.16 5.30 5.17
C GLY A 115 -7.35 5.82 5.98
N GLN A 116 -7.28 7.06 6.46
CA GLN A 116 -8.38 7.69 7.21
C GLN A 116 -9.59 8.05 6.32
N LEU A 117 -9.36 8.61 5.13
CA LEU A 117 -10.41 9.21 4.31
C LEU A 117 -11.03 8.25 3.30
N VAL A 118 -10.26 7.26 2.83
CA VAL A 118 -10.70 6.31 1.78
C VAL A 118 -11.06 4.96 2.38
N VAL A 119 -10.16 4.35 3.17
CA VAL A 119 -10.38 3.04 3.80
C VAL A 119 -11.31 3.19 5.01
N GLY A 120 -11.06 4.18 5.83
CA GLY A 120 -11.81 4.44 7.06
C GLY A 120 -11.08 3.96 8.31
N ARG A 121 -11.57 4.41 9.47
CA ARG A 121 -10.99 4.11 10.78
C ARG A 121 -11.74 2.97 11.46
N ILE A 122 -11.03 2.17 12.23
CA ILE A 122 -11.64 1.21 13.14
C ILE A 122 -12.52 1.97 14.14
N LYS A 123 -13.73 1.45 14.41
CA LYS A 123 -14.69 2.08 15.34
C LYS A 123 -14.04 2.23 16.73
N GLY A 124 -14.09 3.44 17.26
CA GLY A 124 -13.46 3.79 18.54
C GLY A 124 -12.10 4.42 18.44
N ILE A 125 -11.34 4.19 17.34
CA ILE A 125 -10.04 4.80 17.11
C ILE A 125 -10.22 6.22 16.54
N LYS A 126 -9.79 7.24 17.28
CA LYS A 126 -9.93 8.63 16.87
C LYS A 126 -8.83 9.06 15.90
N ARG A 127 -7.59 8.60 16.11
CA ARG A 127 -6.42 8.91 15.28
C ARG A 127 -5.64 7.62 15.03
N PRO A 128 -5.40 7.24 13.78
CA PRO A 128 -4.51 6.13 13.47
C PRO A 128 -3.08 6.53 13.80
N ALA A 129 -2.32 5.60 14.35
CA ALA A 129 -0.92 5.77 14.66
C ALA A 129 -0.04 5.18 13.54
N LEU A 130 1.14 5.78 13.34
CA LEU A 130 2.20 5.17 12.57
C LEU A 130 3.01 4.26 13.51
N ALA A 131 3.07 2.97 13.19
CA ALA A 131 3.63 1.95 14.08
C ALA A 131 4.70 1.10 13.37
N PRO A 132 5.93 1.62 13.17
CA PRO A 132 7.02 0.86 12.57
C PRO A 132 7.55 -0.23 13.50
N PHE A 133 8.02 -1.32 12.88
CA PHE A 133 8.80 -2.34 13.55
C PHE A 133 10.27 -1.92 13.63
N LEU A 134 10.82 -1.87 14.83
CA LEU A 134 12.23 -1.63 15.07
C LEU A 134 12.94 -2.95 15.34
N PRO A 135 13.98 -3.31 14.57
CA PRO A 135 14.74 -4.53 14.82
C PRO A 135 15.47 -4.45 16.17
N SER A 136 15.49 -5.55 16.89
CA SER A 136 16.22 -5.69 18.15
C SER A 136 17.02 -6.99 18.18
N LYS A 137 17.91 -7.15 19.16
CA LYS A 137 18.76 -8.34 19.28
C LYS A 137 17.96 -9.66 19.32
N ASN A 138 16.77 -9.65 19.90
CA ASN A 138 15.95 -10.84 20.13
C ASN A 138 14.60 -10.79 19.39
N GLY A 139 14.53 -10.11 18.22
CA GLY A 139 13.31 -9.97 17.44
C GLY A 139 13.05 -8.52 17.02
N PHE A 140 11.87 -8.01 17.32
CA PHE A 140 11.50 -6.62 16.99
C PHE A 140 10.68 -5.98 18.11
N SER A 141 10.68 -4.65 18.13
CA SER A 141 9.81 -3.82 18.97
C SER A 141 8.91 -2.98 18.08
N LEU A 142 7.69 -2.74 18.54
CA LEU A 142 6.74 -1.86 17.85
C LEU A 142 6.78 -0.48 18.50
N LEU A 143 7.16 0.55 17.73
CA LEU A 143 7.12 1.94 18.19
C LEU A 143 5.79 2.57 17.80
N ILE A 144 5.01 3.09 18.77
CA ILE A 144 3.73 3.77 18.56
C ILE A 144 3.74 5.08 19.38
N ASP A 145 3.48 6.22 18.83
CA ASP A 145 3.32 6.68 17.45
C ASP A 145 4.66 7.23 16.93
N CYS A 146 4.97 7.06 15.66
CA CYS A 146 6.21 7.55 15.08
C CYS A 146 5.94 8.77 14.17
N GLY A 147 5.64 9.91 14.76
CA GLY A 147 5.56 11.21 14.09
C GLY A 147 4.30 11.46 13.25
N ALA A 148 3.28 10.61 13.32
CA ALA A 148 2.02 10.84 12.61
C ALA A 148 1.12 11.87 13.32
N ASN A 149 1.26 12.00 14.62
CA ASN A 149 0.51 12.96 15.44
C ASN A 149 1.46 13.81 16.26
N VAL A 150 1.15 15.12 16.37
CA VAL A 150 1.95 16.07 17.18
C VAL A 150 1.82 15.73 18.66
N ASP A 151 0.61 15.36 19.11
CA ASP A 151 0.34 14.91 20.47
C ASP A 151 -0.18 13.47 20.44
N ALA A 152 0.65 12.52 20.89
CA ALA A 152 0.25 11.13 21.08
C ALA A 152 -0.57 11.00 22.36
N LEU A 153 -1.89 11.04 22.24
CA LEU A 153 -2.81 10.83 23.35
C LEU A 153 -3.06 9.34 23.59
N SER A 154 -3.35 8.95 24.84
CA SER A 154 -3.69 7.57 25.23
C SER A 154 -4.84 6.93 24.42
N LEU A 155 -5.65 7.74 23.73
CA LEU A 155 -6.70 7.33 22.82
C LEU A 155 -6.20 6.64 21.52
N ILE A 156 -4.89 6.63 21.29
CA ILE A 156 -4.23 5.87 20.24
C ILE A 156 -3.99 4.42 20.69
N HIS A 157 -3.97 4.17 21.98
CA HIS A 157 -3.60 2.90 22.63
C HIS A 157 -4.81 2.13 23.19
N ILE A 158 -5.84 1.98 22.41
CA ILE A 158 -6.98 1.16 22.84
C ILE A 158 -6.81 -0.29 22.41
#